data_74f5619d168c943dab73134b0449e687
#
_entry.id   74f5619d168c943dab73134b0449e687
#
_cell.length_a   1.000
_cell.length_b   1.000
_cell.length_c   1.000
_cell.angle_alpha   90.00
_cell.angle_beta   90.00
_cell.angle_gamma   90.00
#
_symmetry.space_group_name_H-M   'P 1'
#
loop_
_entity.id
_entity.type
_entity.pdbx_description
1 polymer ?
#
loop_
_entity_poly.entity_id
_entity_poly.type
_entity_poly.pdbx_seq_one_letter_code
_entity_poly.pdbx_strand_id
1 'polypeptide(L)'
;MTSAPSAARIAPAGRPYTPLVGEYGDVRELTVVAARPEPVTWQARLAAVPVGLAATGVLAQIAHPLLDGSSLRRATVTAVLLLSAAAVTHAALAWGVRAAATLLVTAAGLGLLAEAVGVATGVPFGEYSYAGTLGPKIGGVPVLVPLAWTMLAYPCLLLGRRLGGNHGTAGVATVGGLALASWDLFLDPQMVADGHWTWLFPHPALPGVPGIPLTNYGGWMLVAPWMIAVLHQALPRDPVPERVPAAVLAWTWLGSALGNLVFFGRPWVALWGGLAMGLFVAPYLWRLRRHEREERL
;
A
#
# COMPACT_ATOMS: atom_id res chain seq x y z
N MET A 1 -34.86 -58.37 17.52
CA MET A 1 -35.82 -58.00 16.48
C MET A 1 -35.72 -56.49 16.35
N THR A 2 -35.29 -55.85 15.33
CA THR A 2 -34.93 -56.10 13.95
C THR A 2 -33.84 -55.10 13.56
N SER A 3 -32.81 -55.57 12.90
CA SER A 3 -31.70 -54.84 12.37
C SER A 3 -32.12 -53.98 11.14
N ALA A 4 -31.61 -52.73 11.07
CA ALA A 4 -31.66 -51.92 9.85
C ALA A 4 -30.29 -51.95 9.15
N PRO A 5 -30.21 -52.03 7.82
CA PRO A 5 -28.97 -52.25 7.10
C PRO A 5 -28.17 -51.01 6.83
N SER A 6 -26.83 -51.19 6.93
CA SER A 6 -25.79 -50.23 6.53
C SER A 6 -25.85 -49.86 5.05
N ALA A 7 -25.88 -48.57 4.73
CA ALA A 7 -25.72 -48.09 3.36
C ALA A 7 -24.24 -48.05 2.98
N ALA A 8 -23.85 -48.92 2.06
CA ALA A 8 -22.54 -48.99 1.45
C ALA A 8 -22.33 -47.77 0.54
N ARG A 9 -21.26 -47.00 0.75
CA ARG A 9 -20.78 -45.94 -0.18
C ARG A 9 -20.08 -46.64 -1.36
N ILE A 10 -20.62 -46.42 -2.55
CA ILE A 10 -20.01 -46.82 -3.82
C ILE A 10 -18.94 -45.77 -4.16
N ALA A 11 -17.66 -46.17 -4.20
CA ALA A 11 -16.59 -45.38 -4.75
C ALA A 11 -16.67 -45.37 -6.29
N PRO A 12 -16.36 -44.27 -7.01
CA PRO A 12 -16.31 -44.29 -8.45
C PRO A 12 -15.10 -45.07 -8.94
N ALA A 13 -15.38 -46.05 -9.83
CA ALA A 13 -14.37 -46.89 -10.47
C ALA A 13 -13.41 -46.08 -11.31
N GLY A 14 -12.12 -46.21 -11.00
CA GLY A 14 -11.04 -45.71 -11.86
C GLY A 14 -11.03 -46.47 -13.20
N ARG A 15 -10.91 -45.73 -14.31
CA ARG A 15 -10.74 -46.35 -15.62
C ARG A 15 -9.36 -47.03 -15.70
N PRO A 16 -9.28 -48.25 -16.27
CA PRO A 16 -7.98 -48.94 -16.43
C PRO A 16 -7.16 -48.21 -17.51
N TYR A 17 -5.90 -48.03 -17.21
CA TYR A 17 -4.88 -47.53 -18.13
C TYR A 17 -4.54 -48.67 -19.10
N THR A 18 -4.84 -48.53 -20.39
CA THR A 18 -4.40 -49.46 -21.43
C THR A 18 -3.21 -48.83 -22.14
N PRO A 19 -2.02 -49.44 -22.10
CA PRO A 19 -0.90 -48.93 -22.94
C PRO A 19 -1.17 -49.28 -24.41
N LEU A 20 -1.22 -48.24 -25.24
CA LEU A 20 -1.26 -48.44 -26.68
C LEU A 20 0.14 -48.79 -27.17
N VAL A 21 0.38 -50.07 -27.49
CA VAL A 21 1.46 -50.50 -28.33
C VAL A 21 0.99 -50.25 -29.80
N GLY A 22 1.47 -49.21 -30.43
CA GLY A 22 1.16 -48.92 -31.81
C GLY A 22 2.31 -49.32 -32.73
N GLU A 23 1.99 -50.08 -33.74
CA GLU A 23 2.88 -50.45 -34.85
C GLU A 23 3.33 -49.20 -35.64
N TYR A 24 4.56 -49.26 -36.14
CA TYR A 24 5.17 -48.24 -37.01
C TYR A 24 4.37 -48.10 -38.32
N GLY A 25 3.91 -46.87 -38.60
CA GLY A 25 3.44 -46.51 -39.94
C GLY A 25 2.21 -45.60 -39.93
N ASP A 26 2.33 -44.35 -39.55
CA ASP A 26 1.72 -43.20 -40.22
C ASP A 26 2.16 -41.89 -39.49
N VAL A 27 2.87 -41.02 -40.20
CA VAL A 27 3.20 -39.69 -39.67
C VAL A 27 1.96 -38.81 -39.84
N ARG A 28 1.03 -38.91 -38.87
CA ARG A 28 -0.08 -37.95 -38.80
C ARG A 28 0.51 -36.60 -38.34
N GLU A 29 0.33 -35.62 -39.21
CA GLU A 29 0.53 -34.21 -38.87
C GLU A 29 -0.05 -33.93 -37.49
N LEU A 30 0.80 -33.68 -36.50
CA LEU A 30 0.39 -33.15 -35.23
C LEU A 30 -0.10 -31.70 -35.46
N THR A 31 -1.38 -31.56 -35.77
CA THR A 31 -2.04 -30.27 -35.76
C THR A 31 -1.96 -29.75 -34.33
N VAL A 32 -1.00 -28.87 -34.08
CA VAL A 32 -0.95 -28.11 -32.82
C VAL A 32 -2.18 -27.23 -32.83
N VAL A 33 -3.26 -27.73 -32.21
CA VAL A 33 -4.42 -26.89 -31.93
C VAL A 33 -3.93 -25.86 -30.93
N ALA A 34 -3.61 -24.66 -31.38
CA ALA A 34 -3.33 -23.54 -30.54
C ALA A 34 -4.53 -23.37 -29.57
N ALA A 35 -4.29 -23.59 -28.29
CA ALA A 35 -5.32 -23.41 -27.29
C ALA A 35 -5.84 -21.97 -27.41
N ARG A 36 -7.13 -21.82 -27.70
CA ARG A 36 -7.75 -20.49 -27.71
C ARG A 36 -7.56 -19.91 -26.33
N PRO A 37 -7.06 -18.67 -26.22
CA PRO A 37 -6.93 -18.03 -24.92
C PRO A 37 -8.32 -18.01 -24.25
N GLU A 38 -8.39 -18.57 -23.06
CA GLU A 38 -9.60 -18.53 -22.24
C GLU A 38 -10.09 -17.09 -22.09
N PRO A 39 -11.39 -16.83 -22.24
CA PRO A 39 -11.92 -15.48 -22.12
C PRO A 39 -11.64 -14.98 -20.69
N VAL A 40 -10.98 -13.82 -20.57
CA VAL A 40 -10.67 -13.18 -19.30
C VAL A 40 -11.97 -12.97 -18.54
N THR A 41 -12.14 -13.67 -17.41
CA THR A 41 -13.35 -13.60 -16.60
C THR A 41 -13.56 -12.17 -16.07
N TRP A 42 -14.83 -11.78 -15.81
CA TRP A 42 -15.13 -10.47 -15.24
C TRP A 42 -14.42 -10.25 -13.89
N GLN A 43 -14.20 -11.29 -13.10
CA GLN A 43 -13.43 -11.26 -11.85
C GLN A 43 -11.96 -10.89 -12.09
N ALA A 44 -11.33 -11.47 -13.11
CA ALA A 44 -9.95 -11.11 -13.49
C ALA A 44 -9.87 -9.67 -14.02
N ARG A 45 -10.90 -9.19 -14.73
CA ARG A 45 -10.98 -7.77 -15.17
C ARG A 45 -11.10 -6.82 -13.99
N LEU A 46 -11.93 -7.14 -13.01
CA LEU A 46 -12.06 -6.33 -11.79
C LEU A 46 -10.75 -6.32 -10.98
N ALA A 47 -10.06 -7.46 -10.87
CA ALA A 47 -8.75 -7.54 -10.19
C ALA A 47 -7.67 -6.68 -10.86
N ALA A 48 -7.81 -6.34 -12.15
CA ALA A 48 -6.91 -5.44 -12.85
C ALA A 48 -7.09 -3.95 -12.47
N VAL A 49 -8.24 -3.56 -11.89
CA VAL A 49 -8.53 -2.16 -11.56
C VAL A 49 -7.53 -1.58 -10.56
N PRO A 50 -7.28 -2.16 -9.37
CA PRO A 50 -6.29 -1.60 -8.45
C PRO A 50 -4.87 -1.64 -9.01
N VAL A 51 -4.53 -2.59 -9.88
CA VAL A 51 -3.25 -2.64 -10.59
C VAL A 51 -3.11 -1.43 -11.53
N GLY A 52 -4.12 -1.17 -12.36
CA GLY A 52 -4.13 -0.04 -13.30
C GLY A 52 -4.06 1.31 -12.58
N LEU A 53 -4.84 1.48 -11.51
CA LEU A 53 -4.82 2.68 -10.68
C LEU A 53 -3.45 2.90 -10.04
N ALA A 54 -2.87 1.86 -9.43
CA ALA A 54 -1.54 1.93 -8.82
C ALA A 54 -0.46 2.24 -9.86
N ALA A 55 -0.46 1.55 -10.99
CA ALA A 55 0.51 1.78 -12.06
C ALA A 55 0.43 3.22 -12.60
N THR A 56 -0.78 3.74 -12.85
CA THR A 56 -0.95 5.12 -13.33
C THR A 56 -0.53 6.14 -12.27
N GLY A 57 -0.83 5.89 -10.99
CA GLY A 57 -0.36 6.73 -9.89
C GLY A 57 1.17 6.75 -9.77
N VAL A 58 1.82 5.60 -9.94
CA VAL A 58 3.29 5.48 -10.00
C VAL A 58 3.85 6.23 -11.21
N LEU A 59 3.23 6.12 -12.39
CA LEU A 59 3.66 6.87 -13.58
C LEU A 59 3.57 8.39 -13.36
N ALA A 60 2.53 8.88 -12.66
CA ALA A 60 2.44 10.29 -12.28
C ALA A 60 3.59 10.72 -11.35
N GLN A 61 4.02 9.85 -10.42
CA GLN A 61 5.17 10.11 -9.55
C GLN A 61 6.51 10.03 -10.32
N ILE A 62 6.65 9.14 -11.30
CA ILE A 62 7.83 9.08 -12.19
C ILE A 62 7.95 10.38 -13.02
N ALA A 63 6.84 10.93 -13.48
CA ALA A 63 6.84 12.17 -14.23
C ALA A 63 7.14 13.40 -13.35
N HIS A 64 6.89 13.34 -12.03
CA HIS A 64 6.99 14.45 -11.10
C HIS A 64 8.31 15.25 -11.19
N PRO A 65 9.51 14.64 -11.23
CA PRO A 65 10.78 15.37 -11.33
C PRO A 65 10.97 16.13 -12.66
N LEU A 66 10.16 15.85 -13.66
CA LEU A 66 10.22 16.45 -15.00
C LEU A 66 9.19 17.59 -15.19
N LEU A 67 8.43 17.89 -14.14
CA LEU A 67 7.31 18.84 -14.17
C LEU A 67 7.58 20.02 -13.25
N ASP A 68 6.92 21.13 -13.54
CA ASP A 68 6.95 22.35 -12.73
C ASP A 68 5.57 22.99 -12.56
N GLY A 69 5.48 23.96 -11.69
CA GLY A 69 4.31 24.81 -11.48
C GLY A 69 2.99 24.05 -11.38
N SER A 70 2.04 24.37 -12.25
CA SER A 70 0.70 23.75 -12.23
C SER A 70 0.69 22.28 -12.66
N SER A 71 1.65 21.87 -13.51
CA SER A 71 1.78 20.48 -13.97
C SER A 71 2.28 19.58 -12.85
N LEU A 72 3.26 20.05 -12.08
CA LEU A 72 3.75 19.38 -10.88
C LEU A 72 2.62 19.15 -9.87
N ARG A 73 1.86 20.22 -9.54
CA ARG A 73 0.71 20.10 -8.63
C ARG A 73 -0.34 19.12 -9.14
N ARG A 74 -0.66 19.13 -10.42
CA ARG A 74 -1.58 18.14 -11.01
C ARG A 74 -1.06 16.71 -10.88
N ALA A 75 0.24 16.48 -11.10
CA ALA A 75 0.85 15.17 -10.93
C ALA A 75 0.75 14.69 -9.47
N THR A 76 1.05 15.57 -8.49
CA THR A 76 0.91 15.28 -7.06
C THR A 76 -0.52 14.89 -6.69
N VAL A 77 -1.51 15.72 -7.09
CA VAL A 77 -2.93 15.42 -6.83
C VAL A 77 -3.36 14.11 -7.50
N THR A 78 -2.98 13.91 -8.76
CA THR A 78 -3.31 12.69 -9.51
C THR A 78 -2.71 11.45 -8.85
N ALA A 79 -1.45 11.48 -8.43
CA ALA A 79 -0.80 10.36 -7.75
C ALA A 79 -1.54 9.98 -6.47
N VAL A 80 -1.85 10.94 -5.60
CA VAL A 80 -2.57 10.69 -4.35
C VAL A 80 -3.96 10.12 -4.60
N LEU A 81 -4.73 10.69 -5.53
CA LEU A 81 -6.07 10.21 -5.86
C LEU A 81 -6.05 8.78 -6.40
N LEU A 82 -5.14 8.48 -7.33
CA LEU A 82 -5.05 7.16 -7.95
C LEU A 82 -4.55 6.09 -6.99
N LEU A 83 -3.53 6.39 -6.18
CA LEU A 83 -3.00 5.44 -5.20
C LEU A 83 -3.99 5.21 -4.04
N SER A 84 -4.71 6.25 -3.60
CA SER A 84 -5.81 6.08 -2.63
C SER A 84 -6.95 5.24 -3.20
N ALA A 85 -7.35 5.50 -4.45
CA ALA A 85 -8.34 4.69 -5.14
C ALA A 85 -7.88 3.25 -5.33
N ALA A 86 -6.59 3.00 -5.60
CA ALA A 86 -6.01 1.66 -5.66
C ALA A 86 -6.14 0.92 -4.32
N ALA A 87 -5.83 1.57 -3.20
CA ALA A 87 -5.98 1.00 -1.86
C ALA A 87 -7.45 0.65 -1.55
N VAL A 88 -8.37 1.59 -1.79
CA VAL A 88 -9.80 1.41 -1.52
C VAL A 88 -10.43 0.35 -2.42
N THR A 89 -10.14 0.35 -3.73
CA THR A 89 -10.65 -0.67 -4.66
C THR A 89 -10.08 -2.05 -4.39
N HIS A 90 -8.80 -2.14 -3.99
CA HIS A 90 -8.20 -3.39 -3.58
C HIS A 90 -8.90 -3.95 -2.32
N ALA A 91 -9.14 -3.13 -1.30
CA ALA A 91 -9.89 -3.52 -0.11
C ALA A 91 -11.34 -3.93 -0.43
N ALA A 92 -11.99 -3.23 -1.38
CA ALA A 92 -13.34 -3.57 -1.83
C ALA A 92 -13.42 -4.94 -2.50
N LEU A 93 -12.44 -5.28 -3.33
CA LEU A 93 -12.36 -6.57 -4.00
C LEU A 93 -11.99 -7.70 -3.03
N ALA A 94 -11.16 -7.41 -2.04
CA ALA A 94 -10.70 -8.38 -1.06
C ALA A 94 -11.74 -8.68 0.03
N TRP A 95 -12.39 -7.65 0.57
CA TRP A 95 -13.27 -7.75 1.76
C TRP A 95 -14.67 -7.17 1.57
N GLY A 96 -14.97 -6.67 0.38
CA GLY A 96 -16.27 -6.06 0.07
C GLY A 96 -16.32 -4.55 0.34
N VAL A 97 -17.38 -3.92 -0.21
CA VAL A 97 -17.55 -2.46 -0.22
C VAL A 97 -17.65 -1.87 1.19
N ARG A 98 -18.24 -2.59 2.16
CA ARG A 98 -18.33 -2.13 3.55
C ARG A 98 -16.94 -1.97 4.18
N ALA A 99 -16.04 -2.94 3.97
CA ALA A 99 -14.67 -2.87 4.48
C ALA A 99 -13.89 -1.73 3.80
N ALA A 100 -14.07 -1.52 2.50
CA ALA A 100 -13.48 -0.40 1.78
C ALA A 100 -13.97 0.97 2.30
N ALA A 101 -15.26 1.10 2.57
CA ALA A 101 -15.82 2.30 3.19
C ALA A 101 -15.27 2.50 4.61
N THR A 102 -15.17 1.43 5.41
CA THR A 102 -14.55 1.47 6.75
C THR A 102 -13.08 1.91 6.66
N LEU A 103 -12.30 1.37 5.72
CA LEU A 103 -10.92 1.80 5.48
C LEU A 103 -10.85 3.30 5.21
N LEU A 104 -11.62 3.77 4.21
CA LEU A 104 -11.60 5.17 3.79
C LEU A 104 -12.01 6.10 4.93
N VAL A 105 -13.17 5.84 5.57
CA VAL A 105 -13.69 6.69 6.65
C VAL A 105 -12.75 6.70 7.85
N THR A 106 -12.20 5.54 8.23
CA THR A 106 -11.31 5.45 9.40
C THR A 106 -9.96 6.11 9.11
N ALA A 107 -9.29 5.75 8.03
CA ALA A 107 -7.96 6.30 7.73
C ALA A 107 -8.02 7.80 7.41
N ALA A 108 -8.94 8.21 6.52
CA ALA A 108 -9.10 9.62 6.18
C ALA A 108 -9.64 10.43 7.37
N GLY A 109 -10.58 9.88 8.16
CA GLY A 109 -11.13 10.56 9.33
C GLY A 109 -10.11 10.77 10.43
N LEU A 110 -9.33 9.74 10.76
CA LEU A 110 -8.26 9.85 11.77
C LEU A 110 -7.12 10.75 11.29
N GLY A 111 -6.74 10.66 9.99
CA GLY A 111 -5.76 11.55 9.38
C GLY A 111 -6.23 13.01 9.44
N LEU A 112 -7.47 13.29 9.00
CA LEU A 112 -8.05 14.63 9.08
C LEU A 112 -8.10 15.17 10.51
N LEU A 113 -8.50 14.33 11.48
CA LEU A 113 -8.57 14.72 12.89
C LEU A 113 -7.18 15.07 13.43
N ALA A 114 -6.18 14.22 13.19
CA ALA A 114 -4.81 14.46 13.64
C ALA A 114 -4.24 15.75 13.04
N GLU A 115 -4.43 15.95 11.74
CA GLU A 115 -3.98 17.13 11.01
C GLU A 115 -4.72 18.41 11.45
N ALA A 116 -6.04 18.35 11.63
CA ALA A 116 -6.82 19.50 12.08
C ALA A 116 -6.43 19.94 13.51
N VAL A 117 -6.19 18.96 14.41
CA VAL A 117 -5.65 19.23 15.76
C VAL A 117 -4.24 19.82 15.63
N GLY A 118 -3.38 19.24 14.78
CA GLY A 118 -2.03 19.72 14.51
C GLY A 118 -2.01 21.18 14.05
N VAL A 119 -2.81 21.53 13.03
CA VAL A 119 -2.93 22.90 12.53
C VAL A 119 -3.47 23.87 13.58
N ALA A 120 -4.42 23.44 14.40
CA ALA A 120 -5.04 24.30 15.40
C ALA A 120 -4.18 24.51 16.66
N THR A 121 -3.34 23.54 17.02
CA THR A 121 -2.65 23.52 18.32
C THR A 121 -1.14 23.36 18.26
N GLY A 122 -0.59 22.99 17.11
CA GLY A 122 0.79 22.57 16.97
C GLY A 122 1.09 21.16 17.50
N VAL A 123 0.12 20.46 18.13
CA VAL A 123 0.35 19.14 18.72
C VAL A 123 -0.30 18.06 17.84
N PRO A 124 0.40 16.99 17.51
CA PRO A 124 1.75 16.60 17.95
C PRO A 124 2.89 16.99 16.98
N PHE A 125 2.58 17.66 15.85
CA PHE A 125 3.50 17.79 14.70
C PHE A 125 4.39 19.06 14.74
N GLY A 126 4.22 19.95 15.74
CA GLY A 126 4.78 21.30 15.75
C GLY A 126 3.84 22.32 15.10
N GLU A 127 4.15 23.60 15.18
CA GLU A 127 3.34 24.66 14.56
C GLU A 127 3.62 24.74 13.06
N TYR A 128 2.65 24.42 12.23
CA TYR A 128 2.75 24.45 10.78
C TYR A 128 1.47 24.96 10.11
N SER A 129 1.59 25.32 8.85
CA SER A 129 0.46 25.78 8.04
C SER A 129 0.51 25.23 6.63
N TYR A 130 -0.66 24.91 6.10
CA TYR A 130 -0.84 24.51 4.71
C TYR A 130 -1.02 25.72 3.82
N ALA A 131 -0.28 25.78 2.70
CA ALA A 131 -0.54 26.70 1.60
C ALA A 131 -1.88 26.39 0.89
N GLY A 132 -2.34 27.29 0.00
CA GLY A 132 -3.55 27.07 -0.80
C GLY A 132 -3.35 26.20 -2.05
N THR A 133 -2.21 25.53 -2.18
CA THR A 133 -1.75 24.86 -3.40
C THR A 133 -2.40 23.51 -3.67
N LEU A 134 -2.91 22.82 -2.62
CA LEU A 134 -3.49 21.48 -2.70
C LEU A 134 -5.03 21.45 -2.74
N GLY A 135 -5.67 22.57 -3.06
CA GLY A 135 -7.13 22.66 -3.24
C GLY A 135 -7.90 22.98 -1.98
N PRO A 136 -9.20 22.59 -1.91
CA PRO A 136 -10.08 22.96 -0.82
C PRO A 136 -9.64 22.35 0.52
N LYS A 137 -9.95 23.06 1.62
CA LYS A 137 -9.57 22.69 2.98
C LYS A 137 -10.79 22.43 3.86
N ILE A 138 -10.66 21.48 4.80
CA ILE A 138 -11.60 21.22 5.91
C ILE A 138 -10.81 21.36 7.19
N GLY A 139 -11.23 22.22 8.11
CA GLY A 139 -10.50 22.47 9.36
C GLY A 139 -9.06 22.96 9.16
N GLY A 140 -8.80 23.71 8.09
CA GLY A 140 -7.45 24.15 7.73
C GLY A 140 -6.60 23.15 6.94
N VAL A 141 -7.05 21.90 6.80
CA VAL A 141 -6.34 20.79 6.15
C VAL A 141 -6.84 20.57 4.73
N PRO A 142 -5.96 20.51 3.70
CA PRO A 142 -6.37 20.16 2.34
C PRO A 142 -7.01 18.77 2.28
N VAL A 143 -8.13 18.63 1.55
CA VAL A 143 -8.87 17.34 1.41
C VAL A 143 -7.99 16.21 0.85
N LEU A 144 -6.94 16.56 0.14
CA LEU A 144 -5.98 15.61 -0.40
C LEU A 144 -5.17 14.87 0.69
N VAL A 145 -4.90 15.52 1.82
CA VAL A 145 -4.06 14.98 2.91
C VAL A 145 -4.70 13.75 3.58
N PRO A 146 -5.98 13.74 3.97
CA PRO A 146 -6.65 12.54 4.45
C PRO A 146 -6.62 11.36 3.46
N LEU A 147 -6.64 11.64 2.15
CA LEU A 147 -6.51 10.60 1.13
C LEU A 147 -5.08 10.05 1.05
N ALA A 148 -4.07 10.91 1.25
CA ALA A 148 -2.68 10.45 1.33
C ALA A 148 -2.44 9.54 2.55
N TRP A 149 -3.05 9.82 3.71
CA TRP A 149 -3.07 8.91 4.85
C TRP A 149 -3.68 7.55 4.46
N THR A 150 -4.84 7.55 3.80
CA THR A 150 -5.51 6.30 3.34
C THR A 150 -4.64 5.50 2.38
N MET A 151 -3.96 6.18 1.46
CA MET A 151 -3.10 5.61 0.42
C MET A 151 -2.04 4.66 1.00
N LEU A 152 -1.37 5.08 2.09
CA LEU A 152 -0.26 4.32 2.68
C LEU A 152 -0.67 3.53 3.93
N ALA A 153 -1.70 3.95 4.68
CA ALA A 153 -2.16 3.22 5.87
C ALA A 153 -2.59 1.79 5.54
N TYR A 154 -3.27 1.58 4.41
CA TYR A 154 -3.71 0.25 3.99
C TYR A 154 -2.56 -0.72 3.71
N PRO A 155 -1.58 -0.41 2.82
CA PRO A 155 -0.44 -1.29 2.62
C PRO A 155 0.41 -1.48 3.89
N CYS A 156 0.56 -0.43 4.71
CA CYS A 156 1.28 -0.54 5.99
C CYS A 156 0.55 -1.41 7.01
N LEU A 157 -0.80 -1.41 7.02
CA LEU A 157 -1.59 -2.36 7.82
C LEU A 157 -1.29 -3.81 7.43
N LEU A 158 -1.28 -4.12 6.12
CA LEU A 158 -0.99 -5.48 5.64
C LEU A 158 0.44 -5.90 5.99
N LEU A 159 1.41 -5.00 5.80
CA LEU A 159 2.79 -5.20 6.24
C LEU A 159 2.85 -5.48 7.75
N GLY A 160 2.19 -4.66 8.57
CA GLY A 160 2.12 -4.84 10.02
C GLY A 160 1.52 -6.20 10.41
N ARG A 161 0.43 -6.62 9.76
CA ARG A 161 -0.19 -7.95 9.96
C ARG A 161 0.76 -9.09 9.65
N ARG A 162 1.51 -9.00 8.56
CA ARG A 162 2.45 -10.04 8.13
C ARG A 162 3.69 -10.13 9.01
N LEU A 163 4.24 -9.01 9.45
CA LEU A 163 5.48 -8.97 10.22
C LEU A 163 5.26 -8.98 11.74
N GLY A 164 4.24 -8.26 12.21
CA GLY A 164 3.95 -8.05 13.64
C GLY A 164 2.81 -8.89 14.19
N GLY A 165 2.08 -9.65 13.33
CA GLY A 165 0.84 -10.35 13.71
C GLY A 165 0.98 -11.33 14.87
N ASN A 166 2.14 -11.97 15.03
CA ASN A 166 2.42 -12.89 16.14
C ASN A 166 2.37 -12.21 17.54
N HIS A 167 2.45 -10.87 17.60
CA HIS A 167 2.39 -10.10 18.84
C HIS A 167 1.04 -9.36 18.98
N GLY A 168 0.00 -9.83 18.29
CA GLY A 168 -1.35 -9.28 18.35
C GLY A 168 -1.43 -7.84 17.83
N THR A 169 -2.46 -7.10 18.29
CA THR A 169 -2.70 -5.72 17.85
C THR A 169 -1.51 -4.79 18.10
N ALA A 170 -0.81 -4.95 19.22
CA ALA A 170 0.36 -4.13 19.55
C ALA A 170 1.49 -4.31 18.54
N GLY A 171 1.79 -5.56 18.16
CA GLY A 171 2.82 -5.85 17.15
C GLY A 171 2.44 -5.31 15.77
N VAL A 172 1.19 -5.50 15.35
CA VAL A 172 0.68 -4.95 14.07
C VAL A 172 0.74 -3.43 14.06
N ALA A 173 0.29 -2.78 15.13
CA ALA A 173 0.30 -1.34 15.29
C ALA A 173 1.72 -0.76 15.25
N THR A 174 2.64 -1.35 16.01
CA THR A 174 4.03 -0.88 16.06
C THR A 174 4.70 -1.03 14.70
N VAL A 175 4.68 -2.23 14.13
CA VAL A 175 5.40 -2.49 12.87
C VAL A 175 4.76 -1.74 11.69
N GLY A 176 3.44 -1.83 11.52
CA GLY A 176 2.73 -1.13 10.45
C GLY A 176 2.73 0.38 10.62
N GLY A 177 2.60 0.86 11.87
CA GLY A 177 2.61 2.29 12.18
C GLY A 177 3.97 2.92 11.98
N LEU A 178 5.06 2.28 12.41
CA LEU A 178 6.41 2.78 12.17
C LEU A 178 6.79 2.72 10.68
N ALA A 179 6.29 1.72 9.93
CA ALA A 179 6.42 1.70 8.47
C ALA A 179 5.69 2.89 7.82
N LEU A 180 4.49 3.23 8.30
CA LEU A 180 3.75 4.42 7.85
C LEU A 180 4.46 5.71 8.23
N ALA A 181 4.93 5.83 9.48
CA ALA A 181 5.67 7.00 9.95
C ALA A 181 7.00 7.20 9.19
N SER A 182 7.66 6.12 8.78
CA SER A 182 8.91 6.22 8.01
C SER A 182 8.73 6.84 6.62
N TRP A 183 7.52 6.78 6.05
CA TRP A 183 7.20 7.45 4.80
C TRP A 183 7.28 8.98 4.92
N ASP A 184 6.95 9.54 6.08
CA ASP A 184 7.01 10.97 6.33
C ASP A 184 8.42 11.56 6.12
N LEU A 185 9.47 10.76 6.33
CA LEU A 185 10.84 11.15 6.02
C LEU A 185 11.08 11.48 4.54
N PHE A 186 10.23 10.99 3.65
CA PHE A 186 10.24 11.34 2.23
C PHE A 186 9.17 12.39 1.89
N LEU A 187 7.98 12.29 2.51
CA LEU A 187 6.84 13.11 2.20
C LEU A 187 7.09 14.58 2.53
N ASP A 188 7.40 14.87 3.79
CA ASP A 188 7.53 16.24 4.26
C ASP A 188 8.64 17.04 3.56
N PRO A 189 9.87 16.50 3.36
CA PRO A 189 10.88 17.21 2.61
C PRO A 189 10.47 17.56 1.19
N GLN A 190 9.69 16.70 0.53
CA GLN A 190 9.16 16.96 -0.80
C GLN A 190 8.12 18.07 -0.77
N MET A 191 7.15 17.97 0.14
CA MET A 191 6.02 18.89 0.20
C MET A 191 6.43 20.29 0.68
N VAL A 192 7.40 20.39 1.58
CA VAL A 192 8.00 21.67 2.01
C VAL A 192 8.72 22.34 0.84
N ALA A 193 9.52 21.57 0.09
CA ALA A 193 10.24 22.11 -1.07
C ALA A 193 9.31 22.53 -2.21
N ASP A 194 8.17 21.85 -2.37
CA ASP A 194 7.14 22.21 -3.36
C ASP A 194 6.23 23.38 -2.85
N GLY A 195 6.45 23.86 -1.62
CA GLY A 195 5.70 24.97 -1.02
C GLY A 195 4.27 24.63 -0.65
N HIS A 196 4.00 23.38 -0.30
CA HIS A 196 2.65 22.93 0.10
C HIS A 196 2.34 23.20 1.57
N TRP A 197 3.35 23.11 2.45
CA TRP A 197 3.28 23.50 3.87
C TRP A 197 4.64 23.91 4.44
N THR A 198 4.61 24.59 5.57
CA THR A 198 5.82 25.06 6.26
C THR A 198 5.61 25.06 7.77
N TRP A 199 6.68 24.85 8.53
CA TRP A 199 6.72 24.96 9.98
C TRP A 199 7.21 26.36 10.39
N LEU A 200 6.59 26.90 11.45
CA LEU A 200 7.00 28.18 12.04
C LEU A 200 8.32 28.04 12.80
N PHE A 201 8.48 26.90 13.51
CA PHE A 201 9.67 26.58 14.29
C PHE A 201 10.26 25.25 13.81
N PRO A 202 11.09 25.25 12.74
CA PRO A 202 11.57 24.02 12.11
C PRO A 202 12.77 23.38 12.84
N HIS A 203 13.08 23.79 14.05
CA HIS A 203 14.21 23.30 14.85
C HIS A 203 13.77 22.73 16.21
N PRO A 204 14.49 21.73 16.76
CA PRO A 204 15.58 20.99 16.13
C PRO A 204 15.11 20.12 14.95
N ALA A 205 15.95 19.97 13.93
CA ALA A 205 15.67 19.19 12.72
C ALA A 205 16.62 17.98 12.59
N LEU A 206 16.26 17.03 11.71
CA LEU A 206 17.16 15.93 11.36
C LEU A 206 18.41 16.46 10.64
N PRO A 207 19.61 15.88 10.88
CA PRO A 207 20.83 16.26 10.15
C PRO A 207 20.64 16.17 8.64
N GLY A 208 20.91 17.28 7.95
CA GLY A 208 20.78 17.39 6.50
C GLY A 208 19.35 17.49 5.95
N VAL A 209 18.33 17.58 6.82
CA VAL A 209 16.91 17.73 6.44
C VAL A 209 16.35 18.97 7.15
N PRO A 210 16.64 20.18 6.66
CA PRO A 210 16.13 21.41 7.26
C PRO A 210 14.63 21.61 6.95
N GLY A 211 14.00 22.49 7.74
CA GLY A 211 12.62 22.93 7.50
C GLY A 211 11.54 22.09 8.18
N ILE A 212 11.90 20.98 8.82
CA ILE A 212 10.96 20.05 9.47
C ILE A 212 11.47 19.75 10.89
N PRO A 213 10.69 20.06 11.94
CA PRO A 213 11.13 19.84 13.32
C PRO A 213 11.06 18.36 13.71
N LEU A 214 11.91 17.94 14.68
CA LEU A 214 11.85 16.57 15.22
C LEU A 214 10.49 16.23 15.87
N THR A 215 9.77 17.24 16.35
CA THR A 215 8.39 17.07 16.89
C THR A 215 7.45 16.50 15.85
N ASN A 216 7.59 16.85 14.56
CA ASN A 216 6.79 16.29 13.50
C ASN A 216 6.98 14.78 13.39
N TYR A 217 8.22 14.31 13.31
CA TYR A 217 8.51 12.87 13.23
C TYR A 217 8.06 12.13 14.50
N GLY A 218 8.16 12.77 15.68
CA GLY A 218 7.59 12.25 16.92
C GLY A 218 6.07 12.13 16.86
N GLY A 219 5.40 13.11 16.28
CA GLY A 219 3.95 13.09 16.05
C GLY A 219 3.54 11.94 15.14
N TRP A 220 4.26 11.72 14.03
CA TRP A 220 4.01 10.58 13.14
C TRP A 220 4.21 9.23 13.84
N MET A 221 5.26 9.09 14.66
CA MET A 221 5.50 7.87 15.46
C MET A 221 4.42 7.62 16.51
N LEU A 222 3.66 8.62 16.90
CA LEU A 222 2.51 8.48 17.81
C LEU A 222 1.21 8.18 17.05
N VAL A 223 0.89 8.97 16.03
CA VAL A 223 -0.40 8.91 15.31
C VAL A 223 -0.49 7.69 14.41
N ALA A 224 0.57 7.35 13.68
CA ALA A 224 0.53 6.26 12.72
C ALA A 224 0.33 4.88 13.38
N PRO A 225 1.01 4.50 14.48
CA PRO A 225 0.69 3.25 15.19
C PRO A 225 -0.72 3.21 15.74
N TRP A 226 -1.24 4.32 16.26
CA TRP A 226 -2.62 4.39 16.72
C TRP A 226 -3.62 4.19 15.59
N MET A 227 -3.42 4.83 14.43
CA MET A 227 -4.23 4.64 13.23
C MET A 227 -4.21 3.17 12.77
N ILE A 228 -3.03 2.55 12.70
CA ILE A 228 -2.90 1.13 12.31
C ILE A 228 -3.58 0.21 13.32
N ALA A 229 -3.53 0.50 14.63
CA ALA A 229 -4.24 -0.27 15.65
C ALA A 229 -5.75 -0.23 15.43
N VAL A 230 -6.31 0.97 15.19
CA VAL A 230 -7.75 1.14 14.93
C VAL A 230 -8.16 0.43 13.64
N LEU A 231 -7.41 0.60 12.55
CA LEU A 231 -7.66 -0.10 11.28
C LEU A 231 -7.57 -1.62 11.42
N HIS A 232 -6.62 -2.13 12.21
CA HIS A 232 -6.49 -3.56 12.46
C HIS A 232 -7.71 -4.15 13.16
N GLN A 233 -8.33 -3.39 14.06
CA GLN A 233 -9.53 -3.81 14.78
C GLN A 233 -10.81 -3.65 13.93
N ALA A 234 -10.87 -2.61 13.09
CA ALA A 234 -12.05 -2.28 12.31
C ALA A 234 -12.21 -3.10 11.00
N LEU A 235 -11.10 -3.60 10.45
CA LEU A 235 -11.10 -4.27 9.16
C LEU A 235 -10.99 -5.80 9.28
N PRO A 236 -11.61 -6.57 8.35
CA PRO A 236 -11.50 -8.03 8.31
C PRO A 236 -10.05 -8.50 8.35
N ARG A 237 -9.84 -9.71 8.88
CA ARG A 237 -8.49 -10.32 9.03
C ARG A 237 -8.23 -11.43 8.04
N ASP A 238 -9.18 -11.70 7.15
CA ASP A 238 -9.04 -12.69 6.10
C ASP A 238 -7.84 -12.37 5.20
N PRO A 239 -7.06 -13.37 4.79
CA PRO A 239 -5.92 -13.18 3.89
C PRO A 239 -6.35 -12.55 2.57
N VAL A 240 -5.50 -11.68 2.05
CA VAL A 240 -5.74 -10.97 0.77
C VAL A 240 -4.52 -11.10 -0.14
N PRO A 241 -4.67 -10.99 -1.47
CA PRO A 241 -3.55 -10.87 -2.39
C PRO A 241 -2.75 -9.60 -2.10
N GLU A 242 -1.49 -9.73 -1.66
CA GLU A 242 -0.71 -8.56 -1.20
C GLU A 242 0.17 -7.93 -2.29
N ARG A 243 0.14 -8.44 -3.53
CA ARG A 243 1.04 -7.98 -4.61
C ARG A 243 0.93 -6.49 -4.92
N VAL A 244 -0.29 -5.96 -5.02
CA VAL A 244 -0.50 -4.53 -5.33
C VAL A 244 -0.07 -3.64 -4.16
N PRO A 245 -0.52 -3.87 -2.90
CA PRO A 245 -0.03 -3.12 -1.75
C PRO A 245 1.49 -3.20 -1.56
N ALA A 246 2.08 -4.38 -1.77
CA ALA A 246 3.52 -4.58 -1.68
C ALA A 246 4.29 -3.82 -2.78
N ALA A 247 3.77 -3.79 -4.01
CA ALA A 247 4.36 -3.02 -5.11
C ALA A 247 4.31 -1.51 -4.83
N VAL A 248 3.21 -1.01 -4.26
CA VAL A 248 3.09 0.40 -3.83
C VAL A 248 4.12 0.73 -2.76
N LEU A 249 4.28 -0.11 -1.72
CA LEU A 249 5.32 0.10 -0.70
C LEU A 249 6.74 0.03 -1.25
N ALA A 250 7.02 -0.96 -2.11
CA ALA A 250 8.32 -1.11 -2.75
C ALA A 250 8.67 0.12 -3.60
N TRP A 251 7.70 0.62 -4.38
CA TRP A 251 7.86 1.84 -5.16
C TRP A 251 8.04 3.07 -4.27
N THR A 252 7.19 3.25 -3.25
CA THR A 252 7.31 4.38 -2.32
C THR A 252 8.70 4.41 -1.66
N TRP A 253 9.20 3.26 -1.22
CA TRP A 253 10.52 3.15 -0.63
C TRP A 253 11.65 3.43 -1.62
N LEU A 254 11.76 2.60 -2.67
CA LEU A 254 12.89 2.64 -3.61
C LEU A 254 12.81 3.85 -4.56
N GLY A 255 11.60 4.17 -5.04
CA GLY A 255 11.37 5.31 -5.93
C GLY A 255 11.63 6.64 -5.23
N SER A 256 11.18 6.80 -3.97
CA SER A 256 11.45 8.01 -3.20
C SER A 256 12.93 8.15 -2.84
N ALA A 257 13.61 7.06 -2.44
CA ALA A 257 15.05 7.09 -2.16
C ALA A 257 15.84 7.48 -3.42
N LEU A 258 15.55 6.83 -4.54
CA LEU A 258 16.20 7.13 -5.83
C LEU A 258 15.90 8.56 -6.29
N GLY A 259 14.64 9.00 -6.21
CA GLY A 259 14.22 10.34 -6.58
C GLY A 259 14.96 11.43 -5.80
N ASN A 260 15.04 11.27 -4.48
CA ASN A 260 15.75 12.23 -3.63
C ASN A 260 17.27 12.24 -3.87
N LEU A 261 17.86 11.08 -4.17
CA LEU A 261 19.30 10.98 -4.42
C LEU A 261 19.68 11.56 -5.80
N VAL A 262 18.91 11.25 -6.84
CA VAL A 262 19.28 11.49 -8.25
C VAL A 262 18.70 12.80 -8.80
N PHE A 263 17.42 13.08 -8.51
CA PHE A 263 16.70 14.18 -9.14
C PHE A 263 16.56 15.42 -8.25
N PHE A 264 16.36 15.21 -6.94
CA PHE A 264 16.08 16.33 -6.04
C PHE A 264 17.30 16.84 -5.26
N GLY A 265 18.47 16.16 -5.37
CA GLY A 265 19.69 16.58 -4.69
C GLY A 265 19.60 16.54 -3.16
N ARG A 266 18.81 15.60 -2.60
CA ARG A 266 18.57 15.47 -1.15
C ARG A 266 19.08 14.13 -0.62
N PRO A 267 20.41 13.93 -0.58
CA PRO A 267 20.99 12.63 -0.19
C PRO A 267 20.66 12.23 1.26
N TRP A 268 20.50 13.19 2.16
CA TRP A 268 20.10 12.92 3.54
C TRP A 268 18.66 12.44 3.67
N VAL A 269 17.74 12.96 2.87
CA VAL A 269 16.36 12.45 2.79
C VAL A 269 16.35 11.01 2.26
N ALA A 270 17.13 10.76 1.20
CA ALA A 270 17.30 9.40 0.66
C ALA A 270 17.87 8.43 1.69
N LEU A 271 18.84 8.88 2.49
CA LEU A 271 19.46 8.07 3.55
C LEU A 271 18.48 7.77 4.68
N TRP A 272 17.92 8.79 5.32
CA TRP A 272 17.02 8.61 6.47
C TRP A 272 15.76 7.84 6.09
N GLY A 273 15.06 8.26 5.05
CA GLY A 273 13.86 7.59 4.57
C GLY A 273 14.15 6.19 4.03
N GLY A 274 15.26 6.05 3.27
CA GLY A 274 15.70 4.76 2.71
C GLY A 274 15.99 3.72 3.78
N LEU A 275 16.71 4.08 4.84
CA LEU A 275 17.02 3.18 5.95
C LEU A 275 15.78 2.89 6.80
N ALA A 276 15.03 3.93 7.20
CA ALA A 276 13.87 3.76 8.09
C ALA A 276 12.77 2.94 7.43
N MET A 277 12.35 3.28 6.20
CA MET A 277 11.31 2.53 5.50
C MET A 277 11.80 1.14 5.05
N GLY A 278 13.08 1.04 4.66
CA GLY A 278 13.70 -0.23 4.27
C GLY A 278 13.71 -1.27 5.38
N LEU A 279 13.87 -0.85 6.65
CA LEU A 279 13.81 -1.73 7.82
C LEU A 279 12.51 -2.53 7.89
N PHE A 280 11.41 -2.00 7.38
CA PHE A 280 10.10 -2.65 7.38
C PHE A 280 9.75 -3.27 6.02
N VAL A 281 9.98 -2.55 4.93
CA VAL A 281 9.56 -2.98 3.59
C VAL A 281 10.41 -4.13 3.07
N ALA A 282 11.73 -4.13 3.29
CA ALA A 282 12.60 -5.21 2.79
C ALA A 282 12.24 -6.59 3.39
N PRO A 283 12.10 -6.78 4.73
CA PRO A 283 11.69 -8.06 5.28
C PRO A 283 10.26 -8.46 4.89
N TYR A 284 9.35 -7.48 4.68
CA TYR A 284 8.01 -7.75 4.17
C TYR A 284 8.04 -8.36 2.77
N LEU A 285 8.77 -7.75 1.83
CA LEU A 285 8.92 -8.26 0.47
C LEU A 285 9.63 -9.62 0.43
N TRP A 286 10.61 -9.82 1.30
CA TRP A 286 11.29 -11.11 1.42
C TRP A 286 10.35 -12.22 1.89
N ARG A 287 9.52 -11.99 2.92
CA ARG A 287 8.52 -12.97 3.40
C ARG A 287 7.47 -13.29 2.34
N LEU A 288 6.99 -12.29 1.57
CA LEU A 288 6.06 -12.52 0.46
C LEU A 288 6.64 -13.44 -0.60
N ARG A 289 7.90 -13.19 -1.02
CA ARG A 289 8.58 -14.02 -2.02
C ARG A 289 8.81 -15.45 -1.54
N ARG A 290 9.10 -15.64 -0.26
CA ARG A 290 9.24 -17.00 0.30
C ARG A 290 7.93 -17.76 0.27
N HIS A 291 6.86 -17.15 0.73
CA HIS A 291 5.52 -17.77 0.75
C HIS A 291 5.07 -18.19 -0.66
N GLU A 292 5.23 -17.31 -1.66
CA GLU A 292 4.90 -17.63 -3.06
C GLU A 292 5.75 -18.78 -3.65
N ARG A 293 6.98 -19.00 -3.16
CA ARG A 293 7.81 -20.13 -3.57
C ARG A 293 7.35 -21.43 -2.94
N GLU A 294 6.98 -21.39 -1.67
CA GLU A 294 6.50 -22.56 -0.93
C GLU A 294 5.15 -23.06 -1.46
N GLU A 295 4.27 -22.16 -1.94
CA GLU A 295 3.00 -22.53 -2.57
C GLU A 295 3.15 -23.14 -3.99
N ARG A 296 4.30 -23.00 -4.62
CA ARG A 296 4.58 -23.53 -5.99
C ARG A 296 5.24 -24.90 -5.97
N LEU A 297 5.72 -25.37 -4.81
CA LEU A 297 6.37 -26.68 -4.61
C LEU A 297 5.40 -27.73 -4.06
#